data_8bad48a82fff26d10e81e42f4077cff0
#
_entry.id   8bad48a82fff26d10e81e42f4077cff0
#
_cell.length_a   1.000
_cell.length_b   1.000
_cell.length_c   1.000
_cell.angle_alpha   90.00
_cell.angle_beta   90.00
_cell.angle_gamma   90.00
#
_symmetry.space_group_name_H-M   'P 1'
#
loop_
_entity.id
_entity.type
_entity.pdbx_description
1 polymer ?
#
loop_
_entity_poly.entity_id
_entity_poly.type
_entity_poly.pdbx_seq_one_letter_code
_entity_poly.pdbx_strand_id
1 'polypeptide(L)'
;GIDHRTLVPPYLPAGRGEDVLFGILLQRLYPESAVWNEGWAIRHEPVEERSDRGTLTPLSVKPGSALLTDWLGREPADQWGLAPEQRLAGVANQVQRLATMEANALESLVRQELVSKRSALLRQCMSHLSRTGEMADFAGAPEWQGFLERSRDQLVAEIQTPEPNPLHDRLQDSAMTDMAALRAHGQHFADALSAWPAICKAAENFII
;
A
#
# COMPACT_ATOMS: atom_id res chain seq x y z
N GLY A 1 17.08 -7.95 -9.56
CA GLY A 1 16.50 -8.54 -10.77
C GLY A 1 15.40 -9.52 -10.41
N ILE A 2 14.47 -9.72 -11.32
CA ILE A 2 13.37 -10.69 -11.18
C ILE A 2 13.59 -11.78 -12.22
N ASP A 3 13.48 -13.04 -11.83
CA ASP A 3 13.59 -14.17 -12.76
C ASP A 3 12.26 -14.37 -13.50
N HIS A 4 12.21 -14.00 -14.76
CA HIS A 4 11.02 -14.12 -15.61
C HIS A 4 10.73 -15.55 -16.10
N ARG A 5 11.55 -16.54 -15.73
CA ARG A 5 11.27 -17.97 -15.98
C ARG A 5 10.23 -18.52 -14.99
N THR A 6 9.90 -17.75 -13.96
CA THR A 6 8.88 -18.07 -12.97
C THR A 6 7.68 -17.14 -13.12
N LEU A 7 6.54 -17.52 -12.56
CA LEU A 7 5.33 -16.69 -12.59
C LEU A 7 5.56 -15.37 -11.83
N VAL A 8 5.69 -14.27 -12.55
CA VAL A 8 5.78 -12.93 -11.98
C VAL A 8 4.37 -12.34 -11.87
N PRO A 9 3.93 -11.82 -10.71
CA PRO A 9 2.58 -11.26 -10.59
C PRO A 9 2.43 -9.99 -11.44
N PRO A 10 1.19 -9.63 -11.86
CA PRO A 10 0.94 -8.38 -12.56
C PRO A 10 1.10 -7.18 -11.62
N TYR A 11 1.45 -6.03 -12.18
CA TYR A 11 1.31 -4.74 -11.51
C TYR A 11 -0.16 -4.31 -11.47
N LEU A 12 -0.58 -3.64 -10.41
CA LEU A 12 -1.86 -2.94 -10.40
C LEU A 12 -1.79 -1.76 -11.39
N PRO A 13 -2.69 -1.67 -12.37
CA PRO A 13 -2.56 -0.67 -13.43
C PRO A 13 -2.97 0.75 -13.03
N ALA A 14 -3.45 0.95 -11.80
CA ALA A 14 -3.95 2.24 -11.32
C ALA A 14 -3.68 2.44 -9.83
N GLY A 15 -3.48 3.69 -9.44
CA GLY A 15 -3.24 4.10 -8.06
C GLY A 15 -1.74 4.18 -7.72
N ARG A 16 -1.44 4.70 -6.53
CA ARG A 16 -0.07 4.73 -5.98
C ARG A 16 0.19 3.51 -5.09
N GLY A 17 1.43 3.06 -5.05
CA GLY A 17 1.86 1.92 -4.23
C GLY A 17 1.76 0.59 -4.96
N GLU A 18 1.68 0.64 -6.29
CA GLU A 18 1.71 -0.52 -7.19
C GLU A 18 2.98 -1.37 -6.99
N ASP A 19 4.11 -0.73 -6.71
CA ASP A 19 5.39 -1.37 -6.41
C ASP A 19 5.36 -2.11 -5.07
N VAL A 20 4.76 -1.53 -4.03
CA VAL A 20 4.58 -2.16 -2.73
C VAL A 20 3.63 -3.35 -2.83
N LEU A 21 2.51 -3.18 -3.55
CA LEU A 21 1.56 -4.25 -3.80
C LEU A 21 2.22 -5.40 -4.58
N PHE A 22 2.99 -5.07 -5.61
CA PHE A 22 3.77 -6.05 -6.36
C PHE A 22 4.73 -6.83 -5.46
N GLY A 23 5.43 -6.17 -4.54
CA GLY A 23 6.29 -6.81 -3.55
C GLY A 23 5.54 -7.79 -2.65
N ILE A 24 4.34 -7.42 -2.18
CA ILE A 24 3.47 -8.31 -1.38
C ILE A 24 3.01 -9.51 -2.21
N LEU A 25 2.61 -9.29 -3.47
CA LEU A 25 2.24 -10.40 -4.36
C LEU A 25 3.40 -11.36 -4.57
N LEU A 26 4.62 -10.85 -4.78
CA LEU A 26 5.82 -11.70 -4.88
C LEU A 26 6.04 -12.53 -3.61
N GLN A 27 5.94 -11.92 -2.42
CA GLN A 27 6.05 -12.67 -1.16
C GLN A 27 4.96 -13.72 -1.00
N ARG A 28 3.75 -13.44 -1.49
CA ARG A 28 2.63 -14.40 -1.47
C ARG A 28 2.87 -15.57 -2.40
N LEU A 29 3.40 -15.32 -3.59
CA LEU A 29 3.71 -16.37 -4.57
C LEU A 29 4.91 -17.19 -4.13
N TYR A 30 5.91 -16.54 -3.57
CA TYR A 30 7.20 -17.11 -3.19
C TYR A 30 7.56 -16.77 -1.75
N PRO A 31 6.88 -17.35 -0.74
CA PRO A 31 7.09 -17.02 0.67
C PRO A 31 8.48 -17.33 1.19
N GLU A 32 9.23 -18.19 0.48
CA GLU A 32 10.62 -18.54 0.80
C GLU A 32 11.64 -17.62 0.11
N SER A 33 11.17 -16.66 -0.70
CA SER A 33 12.07 -15.71 -1.35
C SER A 33 12.63 -14.71 -0.35
N ALA A 34 13.87 -14.28 -0.58
CA ALA A 34 14.52 -13.24 0.20
C ALA A 34 14.75 -11.99 -0.66
N VAL A 35 14.61 -10.82 -0.04
CA VAL A 35 15.03 -9.58 -0.65
C VAL A 35 16.50 -9.37 -0.37
N TRP A 36 17.29 -9.26 -1.43
CA TRP A 36 18.72 -8.96 -1.34
C TRP A 36 18.93 -7.47 -1.55
N ASN A 37 19.51 -6.79 -0.55
CA ASN A 37 19.87 -5.39 -0.66
C ASN A 37 21.33 -5.25 -1.12
N GLU A 38 21.52 -4.64 -2.27
CA GLU A 38 22.85 -4.33 -2.80
C GLU A 38 23.37 -2.99 -2.26
N GLY A 39 24.69 -2.83 -2.22
CA GLY A 39 25.33 -1.60 -1.77
C GLY A 39 25.30 -0.44 -2.79
N TRP A 40 24.46 -0.53 -3.82
CA TRP A 40 24.29 0.50 -4.85
C TRP A 40 22.81 0.88 -5.01
N ALA A 41 22.57 2.07 -5.52
CA ALA A 41 21.24 2.57 -5.82
C ALA A 41 21.22 3.26 -7.17
N ILE A 42 20.06 3.17 -7.84
CA ILE A 42 19.80 3.95 -9.05
C ILE A 42 19.32 5.33 -8.62
N ARG A 43 19.99 6.39 -9.10
CA ARG A 43 19.54 7.75 -8.86
C ARG A 43 18.19 7.97 -9.54
N HIS A 44 17.19 8.30 -8.74
CA HIS A 44 15.86 8.65 -9.24
C HIS A 44 15.73 10.16 -9.31
N GLU A 45 15.70 10.71 -10.51
CA GLU A 45 15.43 12.12 -10.75
C GLU A 45 14.02 12.26 -11.33
N PRO A 46 13.05 12.74 -10.55
CA PRO A 46 11.72 13.01 -11.09
C PRO A 46 11.80 14.14 -12.12
N VAL A 47 11.12 13.99 -13.24
CA VAL A 47 11.08 15.00 -14.33
C VAL A 47 10.42 16.30 -13.87
N GLU A 48 9.47 16.20 -12.93
CA GLU A 48 8.81 17.36 -12.35
C GLU A 48 9.47 17.77 -11.03
N GLU A 49 9.80 19.04 -10.89
CA GLU A 49 10.20 19.59 -9.59
C GLU A 49 9.07 19.44 -8.59
N ARG A 50 9.30 18.67 -7.54
CA ARG A 50 8.36 18.60 -6.42
C ARG A 50 8.43 19.94 -5.69
N SER A 51 7.36 20.74 -5.78
CA SER A 51 7.23 22.07 -5.19
C SER A 51 7.35 22.11 -3.66
N ASP A 52 7.35 20.95 -3.00
CA ASP A 52 7.34 20.83 -1.55
C ASP A 52 8.74 20.76 -0.90
N ARG A 53 9.78 21.15 -1.63
CA ARG A 53 11.13 21.28 -1.04
C ARG A 53 11.16 22.46 -0.07
N GLY A 54 10.82 22.19 1.17
CA GLY A 54 11.00 23.18 2.25
C GLY A 54 9.91 23.23 3.31
N THR A 55 8.74 22.66 3.08
CA THR A 55 7.69 22.65 4.10
C THR A 55 7.39 21.22 4.53
N LEU A 56 7.73 20.87 5.77
CA LEU A 56 7.35 19.62 6.38
C LEU A 56 5.82 19.61 6.61
N THR A 57 5.07 19.05 5.66
CA THR A 57 3.63 18.87 5.79
C THR A 57 3.33 17.82 6.86
N PRO A 58 2.39 18.08 7.80
CA PRO A 58 2.01 17.09 8.80
C PRO A 58 1.60 15.76 8.20
N LEU A 59 1.92 14.67 8.89
CA LEU A 59 1.54 13.32 8.47
C LEU A 59 0.01 13.19 8.46
N SER A 60 -0.51 12.64 7.39
CA SER A 60 -1.91 12.28 7.23
C SER A 60 -1.99 10.91 6.58
N VAL A 61 -2.95 10.10 7.00
CA VAL A 61 -3.19 8.79 6.38
C VAL A 61 -4.45 8.87 5.57
N LYS A 62 -4.30 8.63 4.28
CA LYS A 62 -5.41 8.52 3.35
C LYS A 62 -5.50 7.10 2.82
N PRO A 63 -6.70 6.55 2.66
CA PRO A 63 -6.86 5.28 1.96
C PRO A 63 -6.48 5.46 0.50
N GLY A 64 -6.23 4.38 -0.16
CA GLY A 64 -5.89 4.35 -1.57
C GLY A 64 -5.50 2.93 -1.91
N SER A 65 -4.62 2.73 -2.88
CA SER A 65 -4.03 1.41 -3.18
C SER A 65 -3.39 0.74 -1.97
N ALA A 66 -2.97 1.53 -0.98
CA ALA A 66 -2.49 1.04 0.32
C ALA A 66 -3.53 0.19 1.07
N LEU A 67 -4.84 0.38 0.86
CA LEU A 67 -5.86 -0.47 1.47
C LEU A 67 -5.73 -1.93 0.99
N LEU A 68 -5.59 -2.16 -0.31
CA LEU A 68 -5.37 -3.50 -0.87
C LEU A 68 -4.06 -4.11 -0.36
N THR A 69 -3.01 -3.31 -0.32
CA THR A 69 -1.69 -3.70 0.17
C THR A 69 -1.75 -4.16 1.61
N ASP A 70 -2.39 -3.38 2.49
CA ASP A 70 -2.49 -3.72 3.90
C ASP A 70 -3.40 -4.90 4.15
N TRP A 71 -4.52 -4.95 3.45
CA TRP A 71 -5.47 -6.06 3.59
C TRP A 71 -4.85 -7.37 3.14
N LEU A 72 -4.21 -7.40 1.98
CA LEU A 72 -3.48 -8.57 1.50
C LEU A 72 -2.29 -8.91 2.41
N GLY A 73 -1.61 -7.93 2.98
CA GLY A 73 -0.47 -8.15 3.87
C GLY A 73 -0.82 -8.82 5.20
N ARG A 74 -2.06 -8.68 5.68
CA ARG A 74 -2.50 -9.24 6.98
C ARG A 74 -3.04 -10.65 6.92
N GLU A 75 -3.56 -11.06 5.79
CA GLU A 75 -4.10 -12.42 5.65
C GLU A 75 -2.95 -13.43 5.72
N PRO A 76 -3.05 -14.45 6.59
CA PRO A 76 -2.01 -15.45 6.70
C PRO A 76 -1.80 -16.18 5.38
N ALA A 77 -0.55 -16.43 5.07
CA ALA A 77 -0.18 -17.22 3.90
C ALA A 77 -0.28 -18.72 4.21
N ASP A 78 -1.46 -19.21 4.62
CA ASP A 78 -1.71 -20.66 4.85
C ASP A 78 -1.67 -21.47 3.55
N GLN A 79 -0.67 -21.20 2.71
CA GLN A 79 -0.55 -21.77 1.37
C GLN A 79 0.76 -22.53 1.18
N TRP A 80 1.33 -23.02 2.29
CA TRP A 80 2.51 -23.87 2.23
C TRP A 80 2.25 -25.11 1.36
N GLY A 81 3.17 -25.40 0.46
CA GLY A 81 3.06 -26.55 -0.45
C GLY A 81 2.23 -26.34 -1.71
N LEU A 82 1.57 -25.20 -1.90
CA LEU A 82 0.87 -24.89 -3.14
C LEU A 82 1.82 -24.35 -4.22
N ALA A 83 1.50 -24.60 -5.48
CA ALA A 83 2.18 -23.99 -6.63
C ALA A 83 1.89 -22.48 -6.70
N PRO A 84 2.80 -21.65 -7.29
CA PRO A 84 2.59 -20.21 -7.40
C PRO A 84 1.26 -19.82 -8.06
N GLU A 85 0.79 -20.57 -9.06
CA GLU A 85 -0.48 -20.34 -9.73
C GLU A 85 -1.68 -20.53 -8.78
N GLN A 86 -1.61 -21.55 -7.91
CA GLN A 86 -2.65 -21.80 -6.91
C GLN A 86 -2.65 -20.72 -5.82
N ARG A 87 -1.47 -20.24 -5.42
CA ARG A 87 -1.33 -19.11 -4.50
C ARG A 87 -1.89 -17.83 -5.11
N LEU A 88 -1.61 -17.57 -6.39
CA LEU A 88 -2.17 -16.41 -7.11
C LEU A 88 -3.69 -16.47 -7.19
N ALA A 89 -4.26 -17.64 -7.46
CA ALA A 89 -5.70 -17.86 -7.44
C ALA A 89 -6.30 -17.60 -6.03
N GLY A 90 -5.59 -17.98 -4.97
CA GLY A 90 -5.96 -17.64 -3.59
C GLY A 90 -6.00 -16.12 -3.35
N VAL A 91 -5.00 -15.39 -3.83
CA VAL A 91 -4.98 -13.91 -3.77
C VAL A 91 -6.13 -13.33 -4.58
N ALA A 92 -6.39 -13.82 -5.80
CA ALA A 92 -7.52 -13.38 -6.62
C ALA A 92 -8.85 -13.53 -5.87
N ASN A 93 -9.07 -14.68 -5.22
CA ASN A 93 -10.26 -14.91 -4.39
C ASN A 93 -10.36 -13.95 -3.19
N GLN A 94 -9.23 -13.58 -2.57
CA GLN A 94 -9.22 -12.59 -1.50
C GLN A 94 -9.65 -11.21 -2.01
N VAL A 95 -9.08 -10.75 -3.13
CA VAL A 95 -9.45 -9.48 -3.75
C VAL A 95 -10.91 -9.49 -4.20
N GLN A 96 -11.37 -10.61 -4.76
CA GLN A 96 -12.78 -10.82 -5.15
C GLN A 96 -13.73 -10.66 -3.95
N ARG A 97 -13.38 -11.22 -2.79
CA ARG A 97 -14.19 -11.08 -1.56
C ARG A 97 -14.30 -9.61 -1.14
N LEU A 98 -13.21 -8.84 -1.22
CA LEU A 98 -13.27 -7.40 -0.96
C LEU A 98 -14.20 -6.68 -1.94
N ALA A 99 -14.08 -6.97 -3.24
CA ALA A 99 -14.87 -6.36 -4.29
C ALA A 99 -16.38 -6.65 -4.20
N THR A 100 -16.72 -7.84 -3.68
CA THR A 100 -18.12 -8.30 -3.52
C THR A 100 -18.71 -8.05 -2.13
N MET A 101 -17.92 -7.48 -1.22
CA MET A 101 -18.38 -7.17 0.14
C MET A 101 -19.56 -6.20 0.13
N GLU A 102 -20.51 -6.37 1.04
CA GLU A 102 -21.59 -5.41 1.24
C GLU A 102 -21.04 -3.99 1.52
N ALA A 103 -21.71 -2.96 0.98
CA ALA A 103 -21.23 -1.59 1.04
C ALA A 103 -20.91 -1.11 2.47
N ASN A 104 -21.82 -1.37 3.41
CA ASN A 104 -21.63 -0.98 4.81
C ASN A 104 -20.48 -1.74 5.48
N ALA A 105 -20.29 -3.01 5.12
CA ALA A 105 -19.20 -3.84 5.65
C ALA A 105 -17.85 -3.35 5.09
N LEU A 106 -17.79 -3.03 3.81
CA LEU A 106 -16.60 -2.47 3.17
C LEU A 106 -16.24 -1.10 3.76
N GLU A 107 -17.22 -0.23 3.94
CA GLU A 107 -17.01 1.08 4.57
C GLU A 107 -16.48 0.93 6.00
N SER A 108 -17.04 0.02 6.78
CA SER A 108 -16.59 -0.28 8.14
C SER A 108 -15.14 -0.79 8.15
N LEU A 109 -14.79 -1.69 7.21
CA LEU A 109 -13.43 -2.17 7.03
C LEU A 109 -12.46 -1.03 6.72
N VAL A 110 -12.80 -0.18 5.76
CA VAL A 110 -11.96 0.98 5.37
C VAL A 110 -11.74 1.91 6.56
N ARG A 111 -12.79 2.22 7.30
CA ARG A 111 -12.70 3.06 8.52
C ARG A 111 -11.81 2.43 9.58
N GLN A 112 -11.97 1.14 9.83
CA GLN A 112 -11.14 0.41 10.78
C GLN A 112 -9.66 0.44 10.38
N GLU A 113 -9.37 0.24 9.10
CA GLU A 113 -8.01 0.31 8.56
C GLU A 113 -7.39 1.69 8.75
N LEU A 114 -8.14 2.75 8.45
CA LEU A 114 -7.69 4.12 8.64
C LEU A 114 -7.35 4.42 10.09
N VAL A 115 -8.26 4.08 11.01
CA VAL A 115 -8.04 4.29 12.45
C VAL A 115 -6.83 3.51 12.93
N SER A 116 -6.66 2.27 12.47
CA SER A 116 -5.51 1.44 12.82
C SER A 116 -4.19 2.06 12.37
N LYS A 117 -4.11 2.52 11.11
CA LYS A 117 -2.93 3.19 10.56
C LYS A 117 -2.63 4.52 11.24
N ARG A 118 -3.63 5.38 11.41
CA ARG A 118 -3.50 6.66 12.11
C ARG A 118 -2.99 6.45 13.53
N SER A 119 -3.52 5.45 14.24
CA SER A 119 -3.10 5.09 15.58
C SER A 119 -1.66 4.56 15.62
N ALA A 120 -1.25 3.78 14.62
CA ALA A 120 0.14 3.30 14.51
C ALA A 120 1.11 4.46 14.27
N LEU A 121 0.77 5.36 13.36
CA LEU A 121 1.57 6.54 13.04
C LEU A 121 1.64 7.51 14.23
N LEU A 122 0.52 7.70 14.92
CA LEU A 122 0.47 8.51 16.16
C LEU A 122 1.41 7.95 17.23
N ARG A 123 1.41 6.63 17.45
CA ARG A 123 2.36 6.00 18.39
C ARG A 123 3.82 6.25 17.98
N GLN A 124 4.13 6.18 16.68
CA GLN A 124 5.48 6.50 16.20
C GLN A 124 5.84 7.97 16.46
N CYS A 125 4.94 8.92 16.14
CA CYS A 125 5.15 10.34 16.46
C CYS A 125 5.41 10.56 17.95
N MET A 126 4.60 9.96 18.81
CA MET A 126 4.76 10.06 20.27
C MET A 126 6.08 9.46 20.75
N SER A 127 6.49 8.31 20.21
CA SER A 127 7.77 7.69 20.50
C SER A 127 8.95 8.59 20.08
N HIS A 128 8.87 9.21 18.92
CA HIS A 128 9.90 10.16 18.49
C HIS A 128 9.91 11.43 19.33
N LEU A 129 8.76 11.99 19.66
CA LEU A 129 8.65 13.16 20.54
C LEU A 129 9.24 12.91 21.93
N SER A 130 9.03 11.71 22.51
CA SER A 130 9.64 11.37 23.81
C SER A 130 11.16 11.28 23.78
N ARG A 131 11.76 11.12 22.59
CA ARG A 131 13.20 11.01 22.36
C ARG A 131 13.86 12.28 21.81
N THR A 132 13.10 13.36 21.59
CA THR A 132 13.64 14.60 21.01
C THR A 132 14.74 15.23 21.89
N GLY A 133 14.73 15.02 23.21
CA GLY A 133 15.82 15.42 24.08
C GLY A 133 17.18 14.78 23.78
N GLU A 134 17.17 13.56 23.21
CA GLU A 134 18.38 12.85 22.78
C GLU A 134 18.99 13.44 21.48
N MET A 135 18.20 14.24 20.74
CA MET A 135 18.56 14.82 19.46
C MET A 135 18.81 16.34 19.54
N ALA A 136 18.93 16.90 20.74
CA ALA A 136 19.00 18.34 20.94
C ALA A 136 20.18 19.01 20.20
N ASP A 137 21.27 18.26 19.95
CA ASP A 137 22.47 18.74 19.27
C ASP A 137 22.35 18.69 17.72
N PHE A 138 21.24 18.18 17.18
CA PHE A 138 21.03 18.13 15.73
C PHE A 138 20.47 19.46 15.21
N ALA A 139 21.11 20.04 14.20
CA ALA A 139 20.77 21.38 13.69
C ALA A 139 19.31 21.55 13.21
N GLY A 140 18.62 20.48 12.85
CA GLY A 140 17.21 20.47 12.43
C GLY A 140 16.23 20.00 13.52
N ALA A 141 16.67 19.86 14.77
CA ALA A 141 15.84 19.33 15.86
C ALA A 141 14.56 20.14 16.13
N PRO A 142 14.58 21.49 16.15
CA PRO A 142 13.37 22.28 16.37
C PRO A 142 12.33 22.12 15.26
N GLU A 143 12.75 22.11 13.99
CA GLU A 143 11.88 21.90 12.84
C GLU A 143 11.27 20.49 12.84
N TRP A 144 12.08 19.51 13.18
CA TRP A 144 11.65 18.11 13.32
C TRP A 144 10.64 17.94 14.45
N GLN A 145 10.93 18.52 15.61
CA GLN A 145 9.99 18.51 16.75
C GLN A 145 8.66 19.17 16.36
N GLY A 146 8.71 20.36 15.79
CA GLY A 146 7.52 21.07 15.32
C GLY A 146 6.72 20.28 14.25
N PHE A 147 7.41 19.55 13.37
CA PHE A 147 6.76 18.64 12.43
C PHE A 147 6.04 17.49 13.16
N LEU A 148 6.68 16.85 14.12
CA LEU A 148 6.08 15.74 14.88
C LEU A 148 4.88 16.20 15.71
N GLU A 149 4.95 17.38 16.33
CA GLU A 149 3.84 17.97 17.09
C GLU A 149 2.62 18.24 16.18
N ARG A 150 2.82 18.90 15.05
CA ARG A 150 1.75 19.13 14.08
C ARG A 150 1.18 17.84 13.54
N SER A 151 2.02 16.84 13.27
CA SER A 151 1.59 15.53 12.80
C SER A 151 0.77 14.78 13.84
N ARG A 152 1.18 14.84 15.13
CA ARG A 152 0.40 14.29 16.25
C ARG A 152 -0.99 14.92 16.30
N ASP A 153 -1.05 16.23 16.28
CA ASP A 153 -2.30 16.98 16.43
C ASP A 153 -3.24 16.71 15.22
N GLN A 154 -2.68 16.65 14.02
CA GLN A 154 -3.42 16.27 12.80
C GLN A 154 -3.99 14.85 12.89
N LEU A 155 -3.18 13.86 13.30
CA LEU A 155 -3.61 12.48 13.42
C LEU A 155 -4.67 12.30 14.52
N VAL A 156 -4.54 13.00 15.64
CA VAL A 156 -5.56 13.01 16.70
C VAL A 156 -6.88 13.56 16.17
N ALA A 157 -6.85 14.69 15.47
CA ALA A 157 -8.05 15.28 14.87
C ALA A 157 -8.71 14.32 13.86
N GLU A 158 -7.93 13.67 12.99
CA GLU A 158 -8.43 12.71 12.01
C GLU A 158 -9.05 11.44 12.64
N ILE A 159 -8.56 11.02 13.82
CA ILE A 159 -9.12 9.89 14.57
C ILE A 159 -10.44 10.29 15.25
N GLN A 160 -10.49 11.50 15.84
CA GLN A 160 -11.65 11.99 16.56
C GLN A 160 -12.80 12.44 15.67
N THR A 161 -12.48 12.90 14.47
CA THR A 161 -13.47 13.40 13.50
C THR A 161 -13.35 12.63 12.19
N PRO A 162 -13.95 11.43 12.11
CA PRO A 162 -13.91 10.62 10.90
C PRO A 162 -14.52 11.36 9.71
N GLU A 163 -13.84 11.35 8.58
CA GLU A 163 -14.35 11.92 7.34
C GLU A 163 -15.64 11.22 6.89
N PRO A 164 -16.64 11.97 6.36
CA PRO A 164 -17.88 11.38 5.84
C PRO A 164 -17.63 10.35 4.75
N ASN A 165 -16.69 10.61 3.85
CA ASN A 165 -16.24 9.66 2.83
C ASN A 165 -14.79 9.29 3.11
N PRO A 166 -14.51 8.09 3.66
CA PRO A 166 -13.16 7.68 4.02
C PRO A 166 -12.23 7.45 2.81
N LEU A 167 -12.79 7.35 1.59
CA LEU A 167 -12.03 7.20 0.35
C LEU A 167 -11.83 8.53 -0.39
N HIS A 168 -12.39 9.62 0.11
CA HIS A 168 -12.23 10.92 -0.56
C HIS A 168 -10.75 11.33 -0.49
N ASP A 169 -10.06 11.10 -1.57
CA ASP A 169 -8.69 11.55 -1.76
C ASP A 169 -8.67 12.88 -2.49
N ARG A 170 -7.96 13.85 -1.93
CA ARG A 170 -7.69 15.12 -2.60
C ARG A 170 -6.61 15.00 -3.67
N LEU A 171 -6.00 13.82 -3.82
CA LEU A 171 -5.05 13.55 -4.88
C LEU A 171 -5.83 13.26 -6.16
N GLN A 172 -5.82 14.20 -7.09
CA GLN A 172 -6.58 14.20 -8.36
C GLN A 172 -6.31 13.00 -9.27
N ASP A 173 -5.34 12.15 -8.95
CA ASP A 173 -4.93 10.99 -9.75
C ASP A 173 -5.37 9.63 -9.18
N SER A 174 -6.16 9.60 -8.10
CA SER A 174 -6.62 8.32 -7.56
C SER A 174 -7.85 7.84 -8.31
N ALA A 175 -7.72 6.72 -9.01
CA ALA A 175 -8.85 6.04 -9.64
C ALA A 175 -9.86 5.46 -8.61
N MET A 176 -9.57 5.58 -7.31
CA MET A 176 -10.37 5.04 -6.20
C MET A 176 -10.96 6.18 -5.36
N THR A 177 -11.87 6.95 -5.94
CA THR A 177 -12.47 8.13 -5.30
C THR A 177 -13.64 7.82 -4.37
N ASP A 178 -14.23 6.63 -4.51
CA ASP A 178 -15.38 6.19 -3.71
C ASP A 178 -15.42 4.65 -3.58
N MET A 179 -16.38 4.16 -2.79
CA MET A 179 -16.56 2.72 -2.54
C MET A 179 -16.94 1.94 -3.80
N ALA A 180 -17.64 2.55 -4.74
CA ALA A 180 -18.00 1.90 -5.99
C ALA A 180 -16.76 1.73 -6.89
N ALA A 181 -15.95 2.76 -6.99
CA ALA A 181 -14.68 2.71 -7.70
C ALA A 181 -13.73 1.69 -7.07
N LEU A 182 -13.60 1.65 -5.74
CA LEU A 182 -12.80 0.63 -5.03
C LEU A 182 -13.25 -0.79 -5.37
N ARG A 183 -14.58 -1.04 -5.36
CA ARG A 183 -15.14 -2.35 -5.71
C ARG A 183 -14.87 -2.72 -7.17
N ALA A 184 -15.09 -1.78 -8.10
CA ALA A 184 -14.85 -1.99 -9.52
C ALA A 184 -13.36 -2.30 -9.80
N HIS A 185 -12.44 -1.55 -9.20
CA HIS A 185 -11.01 -1.81 -9.31
C HIS A 185 -10.62 -3.16 -8.69
N GLY A 186 -11.17 -3.48 -7.52
CA GLY A 186 -10.96 -4.78 -6.89
C GLY A 186 -11.42 -5.93 -7.79
N GLN A 187 -12.60 -5.80 -8.41
CA GLN A 187 -13.13 -6.79 -9.34
C GLN A 187 -12.21 -6.97 -10.56
N HIS A 188 -11.85 -5.89 -11.23
CA HIS A 188 -10.96 -5.94 -12.40
C HIS A 188 -9.60 -6.55 -12.04
N PHE A 189 -9.09 -6.22 -10.86
CA PHE A 189 -7.81 -6.77 -10.41
C PHE A 189 -7.90 -8.26 -10.09
N ALA A 190 -8.98 -8.71 -9.45
CA ALA A 190 -9.23 -10.13 -9.20
C ALA A 190 -9.33 -10.93 -10.51
N ASP A 191 -10.04 -10.39 -11.50
CA ASP A 191 -10.17 -10.99 -12.83
C ASP A 191 -8.80 -11.08 -13.53
N ALA A 192 -8.00 -10.02 -13.46
CA ALA A 192 -6.65 -9.98 -14.01
C ALA A 192 -5.74 -11.01 -13.33
N LEU A 193 -5.73 -11.10 -11.99
CA LEU A 193 -4.97 -12.09 -11.24
C LEU A 193 -5.37 -13.52 -11.63
N SER A 194 -6.66 -13.78 -11.82
CA SER A 194 -7.18 -15.08 -12.20
C SER A 194 -6.77 -15.49 -13.62
N ALA A 195 -6.73 -14.54 -14.56
CA ALA A 195 -6.33 -14.77 -15.94
C ALA A 195 -4.81 -14.82 -16.14
N TRP A 196 -4.03 -14.26 -15.20
CA TRP A 196 -2.61 -13.99 -15.36
C TRP A 196 -1.75 -15.23 -15.71
N PRO A 197 -1.91 -16.40 -15.04
CA PRO A 197 -1.14 -17.59 -15.40
C PRO A 197 -1.32 -18.02 -16.86
N ALA A 198 -2.55 -17.90 -17.38
CA ALA A 198 -2.84 -18.22 -18.77
C ALA A 198 -2.19 -17.21 -19.73
N ILE A 199 -2.18 -15.92 -19.36
CA ILE A 199 -1.52 -14.86 -20.13
C ILE A 199 -0.01 -15.11 -20.19
N CYS A 200 0.64 -15.39 -19.04
CA CYS A 200 2.06 -15.70 -19.01
C CYS A 200 2.41 -16.90 -19.88
N LYS A 201 1.64 -17.99 -19.76
CA LYS A 201 1.83 -19.19 -20.57
C LYS A 201 1.65 -18.93 -22.08
N ALA A 202 0.69 -18.08 -22.43
CA ALA A 202 0.52 -17.70 -23.84
C ALA A 202 1.70 -16.87 -24.34
N ALA A 203 2.22 -15.95 -23.51
CA ALA A 203 3.36 -15.11 -23.88
C ALA A 203 4.65 -15.91 -24.13
N GLU A 204 4.87 -17.01 -23.39
CA GLU A 204 6.03 -17.91 -23.62
C GLU A 204 6.09 -18.43 -25.05
N ASN A 205 4.95 -18.60 -25.72
CA ASN A 205 4.88 -19.08 -27.10
C ASN A 205 5.23 -18.00 -28.15
N PHE A 206 5.40 -16.72 -27.74
CA PHE A 206 5.76 -15.61 -28.61
C PHE A 206 7.20 -15.15 -28.45
N ILE A 207 7.93 -15.71 -27.48
CA ILE A 207 9.37 -15.42 -27.31
C ILE A 207 10.11 -16.36 -28.28
N ILE A 208 10.42 -15.82 -29.46
CA ILE A 208 11.27 -16.46 -30.47
C ILE A 208 12.73 -16.04 -30.23
#